data_686e11ead4f2c5e8a632a27bf1b4d794
#
_entry.id   686e11ead4f2c5e8a632a27bf1b4d794
#
_cell.length_a   1.000
_cell.length_b   1.000
_cell.length_c   1.000
_cell.angle_alpha   90.00
_cell.angle_beta   90.00
_cell.angle_gamma   90.00
#
_symmetry.space_group_name_H-M   'P 1'
#
loop_
_entity.id
_entity.type
_entity.pdbx_description
1 polymer ?
#
loop_
_entity_poly.entity_id
_entity_poly.type
_entity_poly.pdbx_seq_one_letter_code
_entity_poly.pdbx_strand_id
1 'polypeptide(L)'
;MATISRRRWLAACGTAALTVSVTAWLAGCGWVGNEYTFSQSQLQAALERKFPFSQRYMLFDIQLANPQLLLDPQRNRVSITFDATLDNRLFFREAMKGRFALDSALRYDPSTRSLVLQDPEVKQFDVAGLPQQYSRQLNALGGILAEQLLQDYPLYTFKPDELKFGGTRVEPGTITVLPDGINVKINRP
;
A
#
# COMPACT_ATOMS: atom_id res chain seq x y z
N MET A 1 -37.39 -75.21 28.41
CA MET A 1 -38.59 -74.88 27.62
C MET A 1 -38.41 -73.65 26.85
N ALA A 2 -38.48 -73.82 25.57
CA ALA A 2 -38.94 -72.86 24.53
C ALA A 2 -38.19 -71.57 24.38
N THR A 3 -37.46 -71.37 23.33
CA THR A 3 -37.64 -71.26 21.87
C THR A 3 -37.67 -69.81 21.39
N ILE A 4 -36.80 -69.58 20.45
CA ILE A 4 -37.02 -68.83 19.20
C ILE A 4 -37.13 -67.29 19.34
N SER A 5 -36.53 -66.43 18.54
CA SER A 5 -36.19 -66.41 17.09
C SER A 5 -35.58 -65.10 16.71
N ARG A 6 -34.58 -65.20 15.86
CA ARG A 6 -34.28 -64.35 14.65
C ARG A 6 -34.88 -62.93 14.59
N ARG A 7 -34.03 -61.94 14.33
CA ARG A 7 -33.90 -61.36 12.98
C ARG A 7 -32.82 -60.31 12.92
N ARG A 8 -31.93 -60.59 12.03
CA ARG A 8 -30.94 -59.63 11.42
C ARG A 8 -31.71 -58.47 10.83
N TRP A 9 -31.31 -57.27 11.16
CA TRP A 9 -31.43 -56.11 10.26
C TRP A 9 -30.12 -55.36 10.22
N LEU A 10 -29.49 -55.47 9.07
CA LEU A 10 -28.40 -54.61 8.60
C LEU A 10 -28.98 -53.21 8.39
N ALA A 11 -28.50 -52.23 9.08
CA ALA A 11 -28.69 -50.85 8.72
C ALA A 11 -27.29 -50.24 8.55
N ALA A 12 -26.92 -50.10 7.28
CA ALA A 12 -25.74 -49.37 6.87
C ALA A 12 -25.95 -47.88 7.20
N CYS A 13 -25.26 -47.36 8.21
CA CYS A 13 -25.11 -45.93 8.38
C CYS A 13 -23.92 -45.45 7.55
N GLY A 14 -24.25 -44.87 6.40
CA GLY A 14 -23.29 -44.18 5.58
C GLY A 14 -22.72 -42.99 6.35
N THR A 15 -21.43 -43.01 6.60
CA THR A 15 -20.67 -41.86 7.03
C THR A 15 -20.55 -40.90 5.85
N ALA A 16 -21.44 -39.90 5.82
CA ALA A 16 -21.29 -38.77 4.93
C ALA A 16 -20.05 -37.96 5.41
N ALA A 17 -18.90 -38.21 4.80
CA ALA A 17 -17.74 -37.36 4.93
C ALA A 17 -18.05 -36.03 4.24
N LEU A 18 -18.41 -35.05 5.04
CA LEU A 18 -18.46 -33.65 4.62
C LEU A 18 -17.00 -33.18 4.37
N THR A 19 -16.54 -33.37 3.15
CA THR A 19 -15.35 -32.70 2.66
C THR A 19 -15.68 -31.22 2.53
N VAL A 20 -15.35 -30.45 3.55
CA VAL A 20 -15.30 -29.00 3.47
C VAL A 20 -14.14 -28.66 2.53
N SER A 21 -14.46 -28.45 1.27
CA SER A 21 -13.55 -27.89 0.30
C SER A 21 -13.29 -26.44 0.69
N VAL A 22 -12.22 -26.22 1.47
CA VAL A 22 -11.65 -24.89 1.64
C VAL A 22 -11.04 -24.52 0.28
N THR A 23 -11.86 -23.96 -0.59
CA THR A 23 -11.37 -23.23 -1.74
C THR A 23 -10.67 -22.00 -1.20
N ALA A 24 -9.36 -22.12 -0.98
CA ALA A 24 -8.47 -20.98 -0.78
C ALA A 24 -8.65 -20.09 -2.02
N TRP A 25 -9.34 -18.98 -1.82
CA TRP A 25 -9.35 -17.88 -2.76
C TRP A 25 -7.94 -17.29 -2.75
N LEU A 26 -7.04 -17.95 -3.47
CA LEU A 26 -5.84 -17.29 -3.94
C LEU A 26 -6.36 -16.24 -4.93
N ALA A 27 -6.61 -15.04 -4.43
CA ALA A 27 -6.72 -13.85 -5.26
C ALA A 27 -5.35 -13.68 -5.92
N GLY A 28 -5.11 -14.49 -6.94
CA GLY A 28 -3.93 -14.38 -7.77
C GLY A 28 -4.04 -13.07 -8.51
N CYS A 29 -3.20 -12.11 -8.13
CA CYS A 29 -2.88 -11.01 -8.99
C CYS A 29 -2.30 -11.58 -10.25
N GLY A 30 -3.13 -11.69 -11.25
CA GLY A 30 -2.76 -12.21 -12.55
C GLY A 30 -2.88 -11.10 -13.59
N TRP A 31 -1.94 -11.07 -14.48
CA TRP A 31 -2.05 -10.30 -15.70
C TRP A 31 -3.29 -10.78 -16.45
N VAL A 32 -4.26 -9.91 -16.68
CA VAL A 32 -5.40 -10.18 -17.54
C VAL A 32 -5.17 -9.40 -18.83
N GLY A 33 -4.81 -10.09 -19.91
CA GLY A 33 -4.51 -9.43 -21.17
C GLY A 33 -3.22 -8.59 -21.14
N ASN A 34 -3.33 -7.28 -21.39
CA ASN A 34 -2.22 -6.33 -21.40
C ASN A 34 -2.20 -5.42 -20.18
N GLU A 35 -2.82 -5.83 -19.06
CA GLU A 35 -3.01 -4.98 -17.90
C GLU A 35 -2.71 -5.75 -16.62
N TYR A 36 -2.15 -5.04 -15.66
CA TYR A 36 -1.95 -5.55 -14.30
C TYR A 36 -2.68 -4.64 -13.32
N THR A 37 -3.50 -5.23 -12.46
CA THR A 37 -4.24 -4.48 -11.46
C THR A 37 -3.77 -4.83 -10.06
N PHE A 38 -3.32 -3.82 -9.33
CA PHE A 38 -3.03 -3.89 -7.91
C PHE A 38 -4.27 -3.52 -7.12
N SER A 39 -4.68 -4.33 -6.17
CA SER A 39 -5.72 -3.92 -5.24
C SER A 39 -5.20 -2.88 -4.23
N GLN A 40 -6.11 -2.05 -3.70
CA GLN A 40 -5.76 -1.09 -2.65
C GLN A 40 -5.09 -1.76 -1.45
N SER A 41 -5.59 -2.93 -1.03
CA SER A 41 -5.02 -3.67 0.10
C SER A 41 -3.58 -4.14 -0.13
N GLN A 42 -3.23 -4.52 -1.36
CA GLN A 42 -1.86 -4.90 -1.70
C GLN A 42 -0.90 -3.72 -1.67
N LEU A 43 -1.36 -2.57 -2.20
CA LEU A 43 -0.58 -1.33 -2.17
C LEU A 43 -0.41 -0.83 -0.74
N GLN A 44 -1.47 -0.88 0.07
CA GLN A 44 -1.43 -0.55 1.49
C GLN A 44 -0.41 -1.43 2.24
N ALA A 45 -0.48 -2.75 2.06
CA ALA A 45 0.46 -3.68 2.69
C ALA A 45 1.91 -3.51 2.19
N ALA A 46 2.11 -3.11 0.92
CA ALA A 46 3.43 -2.81 0.38
C ALA A 46 4.01 -1.53 1.00
N LEU A 47 3.15 -0.52 1.18
CA LEU A 47 3.50 0.74 1.79
C LEU A 47 3.86 0.55 3.28
N GLU A 48 3.03 -0.14 4.06
CA GLU A 48 3.25 -0.41 5.48
C GLU A 48 4.60 -1.07 5.78
N ARG A 49 5.07 -1.95 4.90
CA ARG A 49 6.39 -2.62 5.06
C ARG A 49 7.59 -1.69 4.97
N LYS A 50 7.41 -0.48 4.43
CA LYS A 50 8.46 0.52 4.25
C LYS A 50 8.50 1.55 5.38
N PHE A 51 7.53 1.50 6.27
CA PHE A 51 7.42 2.41 7.41
C PHE A 51 7.58 1.66 8.74
N PRO A 52 8.06 2.32 9.81
CA PRO A 52 8.29 3.76 9.90
C PRO A 52 9.51 4.23 9.08
N PHE A 53 9.36 5.37 8.45
CA PHE A 53 10.43 6.08 7.76
C PHE A 53 10.96 7.20 8.65
N SER A 54 12.26 7.27 8.83
CA SER A 54 12.90 8.30 9.68
C SER A 54 14.01 8.99 8.89
N GLN A 55 14.00 10.31 8.93
CA GLN A 55 15.00 11.14 8.27
C GLN A 55 15.36 12.34 9.12
N ARG A 56 16.67 12.64 9.17
CA ARG A 56 17.14 13.89 9.75
C ARG A 56 17.22 14.95 8.68
N TYR A 57 16.57 16.07 8.92
CA TYR A 57 16.67 17.27 8.10
C TYR A 57 17.10 18.44 8.95
N MET A 58 18.31 18.95 8.68
CA MET A 58 18.96 19.98 9.49
C MET A 58 19.01 19.61 10.98
N LEU A 59 18.20 20.29 11.80
CA LEU A 59 18.12 20.10 13.24
C LEU A 59 16.91 19.26 13.67
N PHE A 60 16.09 18.81 12.70
CA PHE A 60 14.88 18.05 12.98
C PHE A 60 15.05 16.58 12.63
N ASP A 61 14.70 15.72 13.56
CA ASP A 61 14.48 14.31 13.31
C ASP A 61 12.99 14.11 13.01
N ILE A 62 12.68 13.69 11.78
CA ILE A 62 11.33 13.52 11.28
C ILE A 62 11.07 12.03 11.14
N GLN A 63 10.00 11.56 11.73
CA GLN A 63 9.52 10.19 11.55
C GLN A 63 8.10 10.21 11.00
N LEU A 64 7.89 9.43 9.93
CA LEU A 64 6.58 9.15 9.35
C LEU A 64 6.22 7.69 9.63
N ALA A 65 5.03 7.44 10.13
CA ALA A 65 4.55 6.11 10.49
C ALA A 65 3.08 5.93 10.12
N ASN A 66 2.58 4.69 10.21
CA ASN A 66 1.17 4.35 10.00
C ASN A 66 0.58 4.91 8.70
N PRO A 67 1.17 4.63 7.54
CA PRO A 67 0.68 5.14 6.28
C PRO A 67 -0.75 4.66 6.01
N GLN A 68 -1.61 5.55 5.52
CA GLN A 68 -2.97 5.24 5.08
C GLN A 68 -3.12 5.69 3.63
N LEU A 69 -3.34 4.75 2.72
CA LEU A 69 -3.49 5.00 1.29
C LEU A 69 -4.96 5.15 0.92
N LEU A 70 -5.29 6.25 0.25
CA LEU A 70 -6.57 6.49 -0.39
C LEU A 70 -6.36 6.69 -1.89
N LEU A 71 -7.30 6.20 -2.68
CA LEU A 71 -7.27 6.30 -4.14
C LEU A 71 -8.22 7.40 -4.61
N ASP A 72 -7.77 8.26 -5.51
CA ASP A 72 -8.58 9.30 -6.14
C ASP A 72 -8.63 9.08 -7.67
N PRO A 73 -9.60 8.30 -8.16
CA PRO A 73 -9.74 8.02 -9.59
C PRO A 73 -10.06 9.26 -10.42
N GLN A 74 -10.73 10.26 -9.84
CA GLN A 74 -11.14 11.46 -10.58
C GLN A 74 -9.94 12.31 -10.98
N ARG A 75 -8.94 12.39 -10.12
CA ARG A 75 -7.71 13.14 -10.38
C ARG A 75 -6.56 12.26 -10.84
N ASN A 76 -6.76 10.95 -10.93
CA ASN A 76 -5.72 9.96 -11.19
C ASN A 76 -4.53 10.09 -10.24
N ARG A 77 -4.82 10.30 -8.94
CA ARG A 77 -3.82 10.51 -7.88
C ARG A 77 -4.07 9.56 -6.71
N VAL A 78 -3.08 9.41 -5.90
CA VAL A 78 -3.17 8.73 -4.61
C VAL A 78 -2.97 9.74 -3.50
N SER A 79 -3.71 9.60 -2.40
CA SER A 79 -3.53 10.37 -1.18
C SER A 79 -2.94 9.47 -0.12
N ILE A 80 -1.89 9.91 0.56
CA ILE A 80 -1.27 9.15 1.65
C ILE A 80 -1.23 10.03 2.88
N THR A 81 -1.78 9.51 3.97
CA THR A 81 -1.73 10.17 5.29
C THR A 81 -0.80 9.39 6.21
N PHE A 82 0.00 10.09 7.00
CA PHE A 82 0.95 9.53 7.96
C PHE A 82 0.75 10.15 9.33
N ASP A 83 1.03 9.38 10.36
CA ASP A 83 1.38 9.94 11.66
C ASP A 83 2.80 10.49 11.58
N ALA A 84 2.97 11.76 11.91
CA ALA A 84 4.25 12.44 11.88
C ALA A 84 4.76 12.69 13.31
N THR A 85 6.04 12.41 13.53
CA THR A 85 6.74 12.80 14.77
C THR A 85 7.89 13.71 14.39
N LEU A 86 7.96 14.86 15.02
CA LEU A 86 8.99 15.86 14.84
C LEU A 86 9.76 16.03 16.15
N ASP A 87 11.02 15.66 16.16
CA ASP A 87 11.90 15.82 17.31
C ASP A 87 13.00 16.85 17.01
N ASN A 88 13.18 17.76 17.93
CA ASN A 88 14.31 18.69 17.95
C ASN A 88 14.69 18.99 19.38
N ARG A 89 15.65 18.26 19.90
CA ARG A 89 16.10 18.34 21.30
C ARG A 89 16.67 19.69 21.72
N LEU A 90 16.98 20.56 20.76
CA LEU A 90 17.50 21.90 21.04
C LEU A 90 16.37 22.89 21.36
N PHE A 91 15.18 22.69 20.74
CA PHE A 91 14.06 23.63 20.86
C PHE A 91 12.87 23.07 21.64
N PHE A 92 12.71 21.74 21.65
CA PHE A 92 11.58 21.09 22.28
C PHE A 92 12.04 20.10 23.36
N ARG A 93 11.33 20.07 24.49
CA ARG A 93 11.60 19.11 25.57
C ARG A 93 11.14 17.71 25.23
N GLU A 94 10.10 17.61 24.40
CA GLU A 94 9.48 16.37 23.95
C GLU A 94 9.24 16.40 22.44
N ALA A 95 9.25 15.24 21.82
CA ALA A 95 8.92 15.10 20.42
C ALA A 95 7.45 15.48 20.17
N MET A 96 7.21 16.26 19.15
CA MET A 96 5.90 16.75 18.77
C MET A 96 5.26 15.76 17.80
N LYS A 97 3.98 15.46 18.03
CA LYS A 97 3.20 14.55 17.18
C LYS A 97 2.25 15.34 16.32
N GLY A 98 2.04 14.84 15.12
CA GLY A 98 1.17 15.47 14.14
C GLY A 98 0.67 14.53 13.08
N ARG A 99 0.09 15.12 12.05
CA ARG A 99 -0.38 14.40 10.86
C ARG A 99 0.18 15.06 9.62
N PHE A 100 0.68 14.22 8.73
CA PHE A 100 1.19 14.63 7.43
C PHE A 100 0.38 13.93 6.35
N ALA A 101 -0.14 14.69 5.37
CA ALA A 101 -0.88 14.15 4.25
C ALA A 101 -0.38 14.76 2.94
N LEU A 102 -0.26 13.93 1.93
CA LEU A 102 0.11 14.32 0.58
C LEU A 102 -0.78 13.66 -0.47
N ASP A 103 -0.90 14.32 -1.61
CA ASP A 103 -1.43 13.75 -2.85
C ASP A 103 -0.29 13.59 -3.84
N SER A 104 -0.30 12.52 -4.63
CA SER A 104 0.71 12.29 -5.65
C SER A 104 0.12 11.60 -6.88
N ALA A 105 0.58 11.96 -8.05
CA ALA A 105 0.48 11.12 -9.22
C ALA A 105 1.44 9.92 -9.08
N LEU A 106 1.32 8.96 -9.99
CA LEU A 106 2.18 7.79 -10.04
C LEU A 106 2.84 7.68 -11.40
N ARG A 107 4.09 7.26 -11.42
CA ARG A 107 4.77 6.85 -12.63
C ARG A 107 5.55 5.54 -12.43
N TYR A 108 5.85 4.88 -13.51
CA TYR A 108 6.79 3.76 -13.49
C TYR A 108 8.21 4.27 -13.68
N ASP A 109 9.11 3.81 -12.81
CA ASP A 109 10.54 4.04 -12.95
C ASP A 109 11.21 2.73 -13.39
N PRO A 110 11.70 2.65 -14.66
CA PRO A 110 12.34 1.45 -15.18
C PRO A 110 13.68 1.14 -14.51
N SER A 111 14.38 2.14 -13.97
CA SER A 111 15.68 1.96 -13.32
C SER A 111 15.56 1.17 -12.01
N THR A 112 14.54 1.46 -11.22
CA THR A 112 14.24 0.78 -9.96
C THR A 112 13.16 -0.29 -10.11
N ARG A 113 12.52 -0.37 -11.27
CA ARG A 113 11.37 -1.26 -11.55
C ARG A 113 10.24 -1.03 -10.56
N SER A 114 9.94 0.22 -10.27
CA SER A 114 8.99 0.58 -9.23
C SER A 114 7.90 1.52 -9.74
N LEU A 115 6.71 1.40 -9.14
CA LEU A 115 5.75 2.50 -9.13
C LEU A 115 6.23 3.51 -8.10
N VAL A 116 6.49 4.72 -8.53
CA VAL A 116 7.01 5.79 -7.69
C VAL A 116 6.01 6.95 -7.62
N LEU A 117 6.08 7.71 -6.54
CA LEU A 117 5.34 8.95 -6.39
C LEU A 117 5.89 9.98 -7.38
N GLN A 118 4.99 10.70 -8.04
CA GLN A 118 5.32 11.77 -8.97
C GLN A 118 4.58 13.05 -8.58
N ASP A 119 5.29 14.15 -8.53
CA ASP A 119 4.77 15.47 -8.18
C ASP A 119 3.93 15.43 -6.90
N PRO A 120 4.54 15.03 -5.75
CA PRO A 120 3.84 14.98 -4.48
C PRO A 120 3.51 16.38 -3.98
N GLU A 121 2.24 16.60 -3.64
CA GLU A 121 1.72 17.85 -3.09
C GLU A 121 1.30 17.67 -1.65
N VAL A 122 1.82 18.48 -0.73
CA VAL A 122 1.37 18.47 0.66
C VAL A 122 -0.05 19.02 0.76
N LYS A 123 -0.95 18.26 1.35
CA LYS A 123 -2.31 18.67 1.64
C LYS A 123 -2.48 19.11 3.09
N GLN A 124 -1.75 18.48 3.97
CA GLN A 124 -1.85 18.74 5.40
C GLN A 124 -0.52 18.45 6.08
N PHE A 125 -0.10 19.36 6.93
CA PHE A 125 0.99 19.12 7.87
C PHE A 125 0.67 19.85 9.17
N ASP A 126 0.02 19.14 10.09
CA ASP A 126 -0.39 19.63 11.39
C ASP A 126 0.45 18.99 12.47
N VAL A 127 0.93 19.80 13.39
CA VAL A 127 1.71 19.35 14.54
C VAL A 127 1.03 19.89 15.81
N ALA A 128 0.65 18.98 16.71
CA ALA A 128 -0.03 19.33 17.93
C ALA A 128 0.87 20.16 18.86
N GLY A 129 0.30 21.22 19.44
CA GLY A 129 1.03 22.09 20.37
C GLY A 129 2.00 23.08 19.72
N LEU A 130 2.09 23.13 18.38
CA LEU A 130 2.92 24.11 17.69
C LEU A 130 2.21 25.48 17.69
N PRO A 131 2.85 26.55 18.19
CA PRO A 131 2.27 27.89 18.11
C PRO A 131 2.10 28.34 16.66
N GLN A 132 1.00 29.06 16.36
CA GLN A 132 0.66 29.51 15.00
C GLN A 132 1.77 30.31 14.30
N GLN A 133 2.59 31.01 15.04
CA GLN A 133 3.74 31.76 14.50
C GLN A 133 4.73 30.87 13.73
N TYR A 134 4.77 29.56 13.98
CA TYR A 134 5.63 28.59 13.29
C TYR A 134 4.94 27.87 12.13
N SER A 135 3.68 28.15 11.84
CA SER A 135 2.92 27.48 10.79
C SER A 135 3.55 27.64 9.38
N ARG A 136 4.14 28.81 9.12
CA ARG A 136 4.86 29.04 7.84
C ARG A 136 6.09 28.17 7.71
N GLN A 137 6.87 28.02 8.77
CA GLN A 137 8.05 27.16 8.81
C GLN A 137 7.66 25.69 8.66
N LEU A 138 6.55 25.27 9.30
CA LEU A 138 6.02 23.92 9.16
C LEU A 138 5.59 23.63 7.71
N ASN A 139 4.87 24.54 7.09
CA ASN A 139 4.44 24.40 5.69
C ASN A 139 5.66 24.33 4.74
N ALA A 140 6.67 25.15 4.97
CA ALA A 140 7.92 25.09 4.20
C ALA A 140 8.62 23.74 4.39
N LEU A 141 8.67 23.23 5.61
CA LEU A 141 9.22 21.90 5.91
C LEU A 141 8.42 20.80 5.22
N GLY A 142 7.09 20.90 5.21
CA GLY A 142 6.23 19.98 4.48
C GLY A 142 6.53 19.93 2.98
N GLY A 143 6.70 21.08 2.35
CA GLY A 143 7.11 21.19 0.94
C GLY A 143 8.45 20.49 0.68
N ILE A 144 9.45 20.74 1.52
CA ILE A 144 10.76 20.08 1.42
C ILE A 144 10.65 18.58 1.58
N LEU A 145 9.84 18.09 2.53
CA LEU A 145 9.59 16.66 2.71
C LEU A 145 8.99 16.03 1.45
N ALA A 146 8.02 16.70 0.84
CA ALA A 146 7.41 16.22 -0.38
C ALA A 146 8.41 16.17 -1.54
N GLU A 147 9.11 17.28 -1.80
CA GLU A 147 10.02 17.41 -2.94
C GLU A 147 11.31 16.60 -2.79
N GLN A 148 11.91 16.58 -1.61
CA GLN A 148 13.24 15.97 -1.43
C GLN A 148 13.21 14.53 -0.96
N LEU A 149 12.20 14.14 -0.19
CA LEU A 149 12.15 12.80 0.43
C LEU A 149 11.11 11.89 -0.21
N LEU A 150 10.02 12.45 -0.72
CA LEU A 150 8.89 11.66 -1.23
C LEU A 150 8.77 11.69 -2.76
N GLN A 151 9.41 12.65 -3.43
CA GLN A 151 9.56 12.60 -4.88
C GLN A 151 10.30 11.31 -5.25
N ASP A 152 9.77 10.58 -6.22
CA ASP A 152 10.29 9.29 -6.69
C ASP A 152 10.35 8.18 -5.63
N TYR A 153 9.66 8.39 -4.48
CA TYR A 153 9.58 7.35 -3.46
C TYR A 153 8.83 6.13 -3.97
N PRO A 154 9.40 4.91 -3.86
CA PRO A 154 8.78 3.73 -4.43
C PRO A 154 7.60 3.26 -3.59
N LEU A 155 6.38 3.36 -4.15
CA LEU A 155 5.16 2.80 -3.58
C LEU A 155 5.17 1.27 -3.67
N TYR A 156 5.53 0.74 -4.85
CA TYR A 156 5.62 -0.70 -5.11
C TYR A 156 6.81 -1.01 -6.00
N THR A 157 7.58 -2.05 -5.68
CA THR A 157 8.70 -2.52 -6.50
C THR A 157 8.36 -3.87 -7.09
N PHE A 158 8.35 -3.96 -8.42
CA PHE A 158 8.06 -5.19 -9.15
C PHE A 158 9.18 -6.21 -8.99
N LYS A 159 8.80 -7.45 -8.75
CA LYS A 159 9.70 -8.58 -8.87
C LYS A 159 10.02 -8.82 -10.36
N PRO A 160 11.21 -9.36 -10.68
CA PRO A 160 11.57 -9.64 -12.08
C PRO A 160 10.55 -10.52 -12.83
N ASP A 161 9.89 -11.43 -12.13
CA ASP A 161 8.89 -12.34 -12.72
C ASP A 161 7.55 -11.66 -12.95
N GLU A 162 7.23 -10.60 -12.20
CA GLU A 162 6.04 -9.77 -12.42
C GLU A 162 6.15 -8.88 -13.66
N LEU A 163 7.35 -8.72 -14.23
CA LEU A 163 7.61 -7.99 -15.46
C LEU A 163 7.85 -8.93 -16.65
N LYS A 164 7.32 -10.17 -16.60
CA LYS A 164 7.34 -11.12 -17.69
C LYS A 164 5.93 -11.51 -18.07
N PHE A 165 5.63 -11.46 -19.36
CA PHE A 165 4.38 -11.93 -19.94
C PHE A 165 4.68 -12.87 -21.10
N GLY A 166 4.17 -14.12 -21.02
CA GLY A 166 4.43 -15.11 -22.05
C GLY A 166 5.93 -15.41 -22.31
N GLY A 167 6.78 -15.25 -21.27
CA GLY A 167 8.23 -15.45 -21.38
C GLY A 167 9.00 -14.22 -21.91
N THR A 168 8.30 -13.17 -22.35
CA THR A 168 8.90 -11.91 -22.83
C THR A 168 8.87 -10.87 -21.73
N ARG A 169 9.94 -10.09 -21.61
CA ARG A 169 9.98 -8.95 -20.71
C ARG A 169 9.03 -7.86 -21.21
N VAL A 170 8.25 -7.32 -20.28
CA VAL A 170 7.28 -6.26 -20.56
C VAL A 170 7.60 -5.04 -19.70
N GLU A 171 7.22 -3.87 -20.20
CA GLU A 171 7.38 -2.62 -19.46
C GLU A 171 6.01 -2.02 -19.10
N PRO A 172 5.82 -1.64 -17.82
CA PRO A 172 4.68 -0.86 -17.41
C PRO A 172 4.59 0.47 -18.18
N GLY A 173 3.39 0.76 -18.66
CA GLY A 173 3.09 1.99 -19.40
C GLY A 173 2.13 2.89 -18.60
N THR A 174 0.95 3.16 -19.14
CA THR A 174 -0.05 4.03 -18.53
C THR A 174 -0.53 3.47 -17.20
N ILE A 175 -0.55 4.33 -16.17
CA ILE A 175 -1.04 4.02 -14.84
C ILE A 175 -2.36 4.75 -14.64
N THR A 176 -3.39 4.01 -14.22
CA THR A 176 -4.72 4.55 -13.96
C THR A 176 -5.16 4.16 -12.55
N VAL A 177 -5.51 5.17 -11.76
CA VAL A 177 -6.07 4.96 -10.42
C VAL A 177 -7.55 4.61 -10.54
N LEU A 178 -7.96 3.48 -9.96
CA LEU A 178 -9.33 2.99 -9.91
C LEU A 178 -9.88 3.13 -8.48
N PRO A 179 -11.20 3.00 -8.26
CA PRO A 179 -11.79 3.11 -6.93
C PRO A 179 -11.26 2.08 -5.92
N ASP A 180 -10.84 0.92 -6.39
CA ASP A 180 -10.42 -0.24 -5.58
C ASP A 180 -8.97 -0.68 -5.83
N GLY A 181 -8.24 0.05 -6.68
CA GLY A 181 -6.88 -0.32 -7.05
C GLY A 181 -6.19 0.60 -8.03
N ILE A 182 -5.10 0.11 -8.58
CA ILE A 182 -4.32 0.79 -9.62
C ILE A 182 -4.14 -0.18 -10.78
N ASN A 183 -4.57 0.25 -11.95
CA ASN A 183 -4.37 -0.47 -13.20
C ASN A 183 -3.11 0.05 -13.90
N VAL A 184 -2.28 -0.87 -14.34
CA VAL A 184 -1.05 -0.59 -15.07
C VAL A 184 -1.12 -1.30 -16.41
N LYS A 185 -1.22 -0.53 -17.49
CA LYS A 185 -1.13 -1.08 -18.87
C LYS A 185 0.30 -1.49 -19.18
N ILE A 186 0.43 -2.53 -19.99
CA ILE A 186 1.73 -3.00 -20.45
C ILE A 186 1.96 -2.49 -21.86
N ASN A 187 3.15 -1.92 -22.06
CA ASN A 187 3.68 -1.71 -23.40
C ASN A 187 4.44 -2.98 -23.81
N ARG A 188 4.00 -3.60 -24.89
CA ARG A 188 4.79 -4.64 -25.55
C ARG A 188 5.83 -3.96 -26.44
N PRO A 189 7.07 -4.43 -26.43
CA PRO A 189 8.09 -3.93 -27.34
C PRO A 189 7.72 -4.18 -28.80
#